data_525bd47989b3d753aa5ef2695b81bfd4
#
_entry.id   525bd47989b3d753aa5ef2695b81bfd4
#
_cell.length_a   1.000
_cell.length_b   1.000
_cell.length_c   1.000
_cell.angle_alpha   90.00
_cell.angle_beta   90.00
_cell.angle_gamma   90.00
#
_symmetry.space_group_name_H-M   'P 1'
#
loop_
_entity.id
_entity.type
_entity.pdbx_description
1 polymer ?
#
loop_
_entity_poly.entity_id
_entity_poly.type
_entity_poly.pdbx_seq_one_letter_code
_entity_poly.pdbx_strand_id
1 'polypeptide(L)'
;MGRKILTLWVTVLLMVTCVITVSAEEFDPQKTGSISVTLTDRHDKEPMVGAELSVYYVATVRRNADGNLSYLYTDAFKNSGIDLADPSLAIKLDAYVAGRNAAAFQMMTDQNGTATCKGLALGLYLIRQTDAVEGFAPCTPFVVTLPVQNAGGFVYDVNASPKTEVTRLTSITIKKVWNTDASTEAADHVTVQLLHNYTVIRTAVLNADNNWQVTYTDMPVSDAYCIAEINVPQGFTATYSQTGYVFTVTNTSTLIQTGQLVWPIPVLAAGGMLLIAVGTALLQKKRKTNA
;
A
#
# COMPACT_ATOMS: atom_id res chain seq x y z
N MET A 1 68.54 34.50 -35.95
CA MET A 1 68.02 33.19 -35.41
C MET A 1 67.80 33.35 -33.93
N GLY A 2 66.57 33.69 -33.53
CA GLY A 2 66.15 33.87 -32.12
C GLY A 2 65.40 32.71 -31.63
N ARG A 3 65.96 31.99 -30.65
CA ARG A 3 65.26 30.89 -29.93
C ARG A 3 64.29 31.50 -28.92
N LYS A 4 62.98 31.32 -29.13
CA LYS A 4 61.96 31.64 -28.16
C LYS A 4 61.95 30.56 -27.09
N ILE A 5 62.21 30.91 -25.83
CA ILE A 5 62.09 30.05 -24.66
C ILE A 5 60.67 30.13 -24.21
N LEU A 6 59.96 29.01 -24.32
CA LEU A 6 58.56 28.87 -23.84
C LEU A 6 58.60 28.46 -22.35
N THR A 7 58.27 29.39 -21.46
CA THR A 7 58.20 29.14 -20.02
C THR A 7 56.85 28.50 -19.70
N LEU A 8 56.90 27.21 -19.33
CA LEU A 8 55.69 26.46 -18.91
C LEU A 8 55.41 26.74 -17.42
N TRP A 9 54.35 27.46 -17.11
CA TRP A 9 53.88 27.63 -15.75
C TRP A 9 53.05 26.38 -15.38
N VAL A 10 53.60 25.52 -14.51
CA VAL A 10 52.90 24.41 -13.88
C VAL A 10 52.21 24.96 -12.62
N THR A 11 50.93 25.21 -12.72
CA THR A 11 50.06 25.54 -11.56
C THR A 11 49.79 24.25 -10.79
N VAL A 12 50.49 24.03 -9.68
CA VAL A 12 50.17 22.95 -8.72
C VAL A 12 48.93 23.35 -7.97
N LEU A 13 47.78 22.79 -8.35
CA LEU A 13 46.51 22.88 -7.61
C LEU A 13 46.63 21.99 -6.36
N LEU A 14 46.91 22.60 -5.21
CA LEU A 14 46.91 21.94 -3.92
C LEU A 14 45.45 21.63 -3.54
N MET A 15 44.95 20.43 -3.86
CA MET A 15 43.70 19.93 -3.30
C MET A 15 43.90 19.70 -1.80
N VAL A 16 43.42 20.65 -1.00
CA VAL A 16 43.19 20.44 0.43
C VAL A 16 41.99 19.53 0.54
N THR A 17 42.20 18.24 0.61
CA THR A 17 41.17 17.28 1.04
C THR A 17 40.93 17.53 2.52
N CYS A 18 39.86 18.27 2.82
CA CYS A 18 39.31 18.36 4.17
C CYS A 18 38.80 16.97 4.54
N VAL A 19 39.64 16.15 5.16
CA VAL A 19 39.20 14.89 5.78
C VAL A 19 38.37 15.31 6.98
N ILE A 20 37.05 15.34 6.83
CA ILE A 20 36.14 15.43 7.96
C ILE A 20 36.29 14.08 8.65
N THR A 21 37.15 14.02 9.67
CA THR A 21 37.16 12.91 10.61
C THR A 21 35.86 13.00 11.39
N VAL A 22 34.85 12.23 10.99
CA VAL A 22 33.70 11.94 11.85
C VAL A 22 34.28 11.15 13.02
N SER A 23 34.62 11.84 14.12
CA SER A 23 35.00 11.18 15.37
C SER A 23 33.81 10.36 15.84
N ALA A 24 33.99 9.05 15.92
CA ALA A 24 33.01 8.17 16.55
C ALA A 24 32.81 8.67 17.98
N GLU A 25 31.57 9.02 18.33
CA GLU A 25 31.25 9.45 19.68
C GLU A 25 31.36 8.26 20.63
N GLU A 26 32.14 8.39 21.70
CA GLU A 26 32.28 7.35 22.72
C GLU A 26 31.00 7.26 23.58
N PHE A 27 30.79 6.09 24.20
CA PHE A 27 29.68 5.89 25.13
C PHE A 27 29.85 6.73 26.39
N ASP A 28 28.96 7.68 26.59
CA ASP A 28 28.86 8.49 27.80
C ASP A 28 27.61 8.13 28.60
N PRO A 29 27.73 7.43 29.76
CA PRO A 29 26.57 6.99 30.53
C PRO A 29 25.80 8.15 31.22
N GLN A 30 26.36 9.35 31.27
CA GLN A 30 25.72 10.53 31.87
C GLN A 30 24.94 11.36 30.85
N LYS A 31 25.11 11.06 29.58
CA LYS A 31 24.43 11.77 28.50
C LYS A 31 22.93 11.39 28.47
N THR A 32 22.11 12.33 28.11
CA THR A 32 20.70 12.09 27.74
C THR A 32 20.57 12.14 26.23
N GLY A 33 19.49 11.61 25.71
CA GLY A 33 19.22 11.65 24.29
C GLY A 33 17.78 11.95 23.95
N SER A 34 17.43 11.81 22.68
CA SER A 34 16.08 11.96 22.18
C SER A 34 15.65 10.80 21.28
N ILE A 35 14.36 10.58 21.24
CA ILE A 35 13.73 9.65 20.30
C ILE A 35 12.71 10.42 19.49
N SER A 36 12.85 10.41 18.18
CA SER A 36 11.88 10.93 17.21
C SER A 36 11.22 9.79 16.46
N VAL A 37 9.92 9.89 16.27
CA VAL A 37 9.10 8.91 15.55
C VAL A 37 8.27 9.68 14.53
N THR A 38 8.28 9.23 13.28
CA THR A 38 7.38 9.74 12.23
C THR A 38 6.48 8.62 11.77
N LEU A 39 5.17 8.78 11.92
CA LEU A 39 4.15 7.85 11.48
C LEU A 39 3.59 8.34 10.15
N THR A 40 3.82 7.58 9.09
CA THR A 40 3.29 7.88 7.75
C THR A 40 2.66 6.64 7.14
N ASP A 41 1.64 6.84 6.31
CA ASP A 41 1.06 5.74 5.56
C ASP A 41 2.09 5.07 4.64
N ARG A 42 1.96 3.76 4.50
CA ARG A 42 2.83 2.96 3.64
C ARG A 42 2.65 3.28 2.16
N HIS A 43 1.43 3.59 1.75
CA HIS A 43 1.05 3.70 0.33
C HIS A 43 1.41 5.07 -0.24
N ASP A 44 0.90 6.15 0.36
CA ASP A 44 1.01 7.53 -0.15
C ASP A 44 1.79 8.47 0.75
N LYS A 45 2.38 7.93 1.85
CA LYS A 45 3.15 8.69 2.85
C LYS A 45 2.36 9.77 3.57
N GLU A 46 1.03 9.67 3.56
CA GLU A 46 0.16 10.56 4.34
C GLU A 46 0.54 10.51 5.83
N PRO A 47 0.75 11.66 6.51
CA PRO A 47 1.11 11.67 7.91
C PRO A 47 -0.05 11.28 8.82
N MET A 48 0.21 10.44 9.82
CA MET A 48 -0.73 10.18 10.91
C MET A 48 -0.61 11.29 11.94
N VAL A 49 -1.49 12.28 11.86
CA VAL A 49 -1.51 13.45 12.76
C VAL A 49 -2.31 13.14 14.03
N GLY A 50 -1.83 13.59 15.17
CA GLY A 50 -2.56 13.47 16.45
C GLY A 50 -2.47 12.08 17.10
N ALA A 51 -1.59 11.20 16.64
CA ALA A 51 -1.37 9.91 17.29
C ALA A 51 -0.69 10.10 18.65
N GLU A 52 -1.35 9.63 19.71
CA GLU A 52 -0.79 9.62 21.06
C GLU A 52 0.09 8.38 21.26
N LEU A 53 1.34 8.61 21.62
CA LEU A 53 2.34 7.58 21.87
C LEU A 53 2.81 7.61 23.30
N SER A 54 2.68 6.49 24.00
CA SER A 54 3.27 6.29 25.34
C SER A 54 4.66 5.67 25.21
N VAL A 55 5.61 6.22 25.94
CA VAL A 55 7.02 5.82 25.97
C VAL A 55 7.34 5.26 27.34
N TYR A 56 7.70 3.97 27.39
CA TYR A 56 8.02 3.26 28.62
C TYR A 56 9.51 3.01 28.72
N TYR A 57 10.13 3.39 29.85
CA TYR A 57 11.52 3.08 30.13
C TYR A 57 11.64 1.66 30.67
N VAL A 58 12.03 0.72 29.79
CA VAL A 58 12.01 -0.73 30.07
C VAL A 58 13.25 -1.20 30.79
N ALA A 59 14.43 -0.80 30.29
CA ALA A 59 15.71 -1.25 30.84
C ALA A 59 16.78 -0.16 30.78
N THR A 60 17.65 -0.13 31.79
CA THR A 60 18.86 0.68 31.79
C THR A 60 19.92 0.03 30.89
N VAL A 61 20.84 0.84 30.33
CA VAL A 61 21.95 0.35 29.53
C VAL A 61 23.28 0.55 30.25
N ARG A 62 24.20 -0.40 30.09
CA ARG A 62 25.59 -0.31 30.55
C ARG A 62 26.52 -0.85 29.46
N ARG A 63 27.73 -0.30 29.40
CA ARG A 63 28.80 -0.86 28.56
C ARG A 63 29.58 -1.86 29.38
N ASN A 64 29.69 -3.10 28.91
CA ASN A 64 30.48 -4.14 29.57
C ASN A 64 31.98 -3.99 29.22
N ALA A 65 32.81 -4.82 29.82
CA ALA A 65 34.26 -4.79 29.63
C ALA A 65 34.69 -5.09 28.18
N ASP A 66 33.88 -5.83 27.43
CA ASP A 66 34.11 -6.17 26.02
C ASP A 66 33.66 -5.06 25.05
N GLY A 67 33.17 -3.93 25.61
CA GLY A 67 32.70 -2.78 24.81
C GLY A 67 31.26 -2.89 24.31
N ASN A 68 30.58 -4.00 24.56
CA ASN A 68 29.20 -4.21 24.16
C ASN A 68 28.20 -3.57 25.15
N LEU A 69 27.03 -3.20 24.65
CA LEU A 69 25.93 -2.73 25.49
C LEU A 69 25.19 -3.92 26.11
N SER A 70 24.88 -3.81 27.38
CA SER A 70 24.03 -4.75 28.13
C SER A 70 22.87 -4.01 28.79
N TYR A 71 21.73 -4.66 28.90
CA TYR A 71 20.50 -4.07 29.39
C TYR A 71 20.03 -4.79 30.65
N LEU A 72 19.58 -3.99 31.64
CA LEU A 72 19.03 -4.49 32.89
C LEU A 72 17.65 -3.85 33.10
N TYR A 73 16.63 -4.67 33.34
CA TYR A 73 15.28 -4.19 33.60
C TYR A 73 15.22 -3.15 34.70
N THR A 74 14.41 -2.10 34.47
CA THR A 74 14.01 -1.17 35.53
C THR A 74 13.12 -1.86 36.56
N ASP A 75 12.91 -1.23 37.71
CA ASP A 75 12.04 -1.76 38.75
C ASP A 75 10.61 -2.04 38.28
N ALA A 76 10.12 -1.27 37.31
CA ALA A 76 8.80 -1.46 36.71
C ALA A 76 8.69 -2.75 35.90
N PHE A 77 9.80 -3.25 35.34
CA PHE A 77 9.83 -4.40 34.44
C PHE A 77 10.59 -5.63 34.95
N LYS A 78 11.30 -5.53 36.08
CA LYS A 78 12.12 -6.65 36.62
C LYS A 78 11.34 -7.94 36.88
N ASN A 79 10.03 -7.83 37.14
CA ASN A 79 9.15 -8.97 37.39
C ASN A 79 8.28 -9.34 36.16
N SER A 80 8.62 -8.86 34.97
CA SER A 80 7.86 -9.16 33.75
C SER A 80 8.00 -10.62 33.31
N GLY A 81 9.12 -11.26 33.62
CA GLY A 81 9.45 -12.61 33.16
C GLY A 81 9.72 -12.70 31.64
N ILE A 82 9.84 -11.54 30.96
CA ILE A 82 10.05 -11.48 29.51
C ILE A 82 11.57 -11.51 29.25
N ASP A 83 12.02 -12.29 28.30
CA ASP A 83 13.43 -12.28 27.85
C ASP A 83 13.66 -11.06 26.94
N LEU A 84 14.71 -10.26 27.24
CA LEU A 84 15.11 -9.12 26.40
C LEU A 84 15.60 -9.52 25.00
N ALA A 85 15.99 -10.78 24.80
CA ALA A 85 16.38 -11.31 23.50
C ALA A 85 15.21 -11.91 22.70
N ASP A 86 13.98 -11.89 23.24
CA ASP A 86 12.81 -12.45 22.58
C ASP A 86 12.48 -11.69 21.29
N PRO A 87 12.32 -12.39 20.15
CA PRO A 87 11.94 -11.75 18.87
C PRO A 87 10.60 -11.00 18.94
N SER A 88 9.70 -11.38 19.84
CA SER A 88 8.40 -10.74 20.07
C SER A 88 8.41 -9.78 21.27
N LEU A 89 9.59 -9.29 21.66
CA LEU A 89 9.78 -8.45 22.86
C LEU A 89 8.79 -7.30 22.94
N ALA A 90 8.63 -6.53 21.86
CA ALA A 90 7.73 -5.35 21.83
C ALA A 90 6.28 -5.75 22.13
N ILE A 91 5.78 -6.80 21.51
CA ILE A 91 4.39 -7.29 21.69
C ILE A 91 4.17 -7.80 23.13
N LYS A 92 5.16 -8.53 23.69
CA LYS A 92 5.08 -9.03 25.07
C LYS A 92 5.13 -7.92 26.10
N LEU A 93 5.98 -6.90 25.85
CA LEU A 93 6.04 -5.72 26.70
C LEU A 93 4.76 -4.87 26.59
N ASP A 94 4.17 -4.73 25.40
CA ASP A 94 2.90 -4.07 25.20
C ASP A 94 1.78 -4.74 26.00
N ALA A 95 1.67 -6.06 25.93
CA ALA A 95 0.73 -6.83 26.72
C ALA A 95 0.99 -6.69 28.25
N TYR A 96 2.26 -6.61 28.66
CA TYR A 96 2.63 -6.42 30.06
C TYR A 96 2.21 -5.05 30.59
N VAL A 97 2.33 -3.97 29.81
CA VAL A 97 1.95 -2.61 30.22
C VAL A 97 0.45 -2.33 30.03
N ALA A 98 -0.28 -3.17 29.31
CA ALA A 98 -1.72 -3.01 29.13
C ALA A 98 -2.45 -2.93 30.48
N GLY A 99 -3.18 -1.83 30.70
CA GLY A 99 -3.86 -1.55 31.96
C GLY A 99 -2.95 -1.05 33.12
N ARG A 100 -1.67 -0.75 32.85
CA ARG A 100 -0.72 -0.19 33.82
C ARG A 100 -0.39 1.25 33.45
N ASN A 101 -0.69 2.19 34.35
CA ASN A 101 -0.36 3.62 34.16
C ASN A 101 1.10 3.91 34.53
N ALA A 102 2.05 3.33 33.81
CA ALA A 102 3.47 3.45 34.10
C ALA A 102 4.29 4.04 32.94
N ALA A 103 3.64 4.79 32.03
CA ALA A 103 4.37 5.49 30.97
C ALA A 103 5.29 6.55 31.57
N ALA A 104 6.58 6.52 31.21
CA ALA A 104 7.52 7.53 31.63
C ALA A 104 7.27 8.88 30.95
N PHE A 105 6.87 8.82 29.65
CA PHE A 105 6.62 10.00 28.82
C PHE A 105 5.44 9.74 27.89
N GLN A 106 4.82 10.83 27.44
CA GLN A 106 3.83 10.84 26.37
C GLN A 106 4.26 11.83 25.31
N MET A 107 4.00 11.51 24.05
CA MET A 107 4.23 12.38 22.91
C MET A 107 3.10 12.21 21.91
N MET A 108 2.84 13.27 21.12
CA MET A 108 1.79 13.30 20.10
C MET A 108 2.39 13.68 18.75
N THR A 109 1.94 13.05 17.67
CA THR A 109 2.40 13.39 16.33
C THR A 109 1.82 14.73 15.86
N ASP A 110 2.68 15.55 15.29
CA ASP A 110 2.38 16.86 14.71
C ASP A 110 1.77 16.76 13.30
N GLN A 111 1.65 17.91 12.61
CA GLN A 111 1.13 18.00 11.24
C GLN A 111 1.96 17.21 10.19
N ASN A 112 3.19 16.86 10.52
CA ASN A 112 4.07 16.04 9.71
C ASN A 112 4.05 14.55 10.12
N GLY A 113 3.17 14.18 11.04
CA GLY A 113 3.13 12.86 11.64
C GLY A 113 4.30 12.58 12.58
N THR A 114 5.02 13.60 13.05
CA THR A 114 6.25 13.45 13.84
C THR A 114 6.02 13.77 15.31
N ALA A 115 6.48 12.90 16.19
CA ALA A 115 6.55 13.10 17.63
C ALA A 115 7.99 12.95 18.13
N THR A 116 8.41 13.78 19.09
CA THR A 116 9.76 13.73 19.65
C THR A 116 9.74 13.82 21.16
N CYS A 117 10.44 12.91 21.81
CA CYS A 117 10.71 12.95 23.25
C CYS A 117 12.19 13.22 23.49
N LYS A 118 12.51 14.21 24.34
CA LYS A 118 13.88 14.68 24.63
C LYS A 118 14.25 14.48 26.10
N GLY A 119 15.56 14.53 26.40
CA GLY A 119 16.06 14.43 27.77
C GLY A 119 15.88 13.03 28.37
N LEU A 120 15.86 12.01 27.52
CA LEU A 120 15.69 10.62 27.91
C LEU A 120 16.99 10.06 28.49
N ALA A 121 16.90 9.31 29.60
CA ALA A 121 18.01 8.50 30.11
C ALA A 121 18.38 7.42 29.11
N LEU A 122 19.61 6.93 29.15
CA LEU A 122 20.06 5.87 28.24
C LEU A 122 19.46 4.53 28.64
N GLY A 123 18.97 3.76 27.64
CA GLY A 123 18.37 2.45 27.87
C GLY A 123 17.52 1.92 26.74
N LEU A 124 16.64 0.99 27.08
CA LEU A 124 15.64 0.40 26.17
C LEU A 124 14.28 1.02 26.45
N TYR A 125 13.59 1.41 25.41
CA TYR A 125 12.27 2.00 25.45
C TYR A 125 11.27 1.18 24.66
N LEU A 126 10.06 0.96 25.21
CA LEU A 126 8.90 0.52 24.47
C LEU A 126 8.09 1.76 24.07
N ILE A 127 7.71 1.84 22.81
CA ILE A 127 6.81 2.86 22.27
C ILE A 127 5.55 2.16 21.79
N ARG A 128 4.39 2.64 22.25
CA ARG A 128 3.08 2.15 21.84
C ARG A 128 2.10 3.29 21.61
N GLN A 129 1.23 3.11 20.64
CA GLN A 129 0.09 4.00 20.43
C GLN A 129 -0.99 3.69 21.46
N THR A 130 -1.56 4.72 22.10
CA THR A 130 -2.59 4.57 23.14
C THR A 130 -3.99 4.79 22.62
N ASP A 131 -4.17 5.71 21.67
CA ASP A 131 -5.47 6.01 21.09
C ASP A 131 -5.49 5.77 19.58
N ALA A 132 -6.66 5.33 19.07
CA ALA A 132 -6.87 5.17 17.64
C ALA A 132 -6.94 6.55 16.95
N VAL A 133 -6.32 6.65 15.77
CA VAL A 133 -6.48 7.81 14.88
C VAL A 133 -7.43 7.42 13.77
N GLU A 134 -8.46 8.23 13.56
CA GLU A 134 -9.46 7.97 12.52
C GLU A 134 -8.79 7.84 11.14
N GLY A 135 -9.19 6.83 10.39
CA GLY A 135 -8.63 6.55 9.07
C GLY A 135 -7.29 5.82 9.04
N PHE A 136 -6.75 5.42 10.21
CA PHE A 136 -5.50 4.65 10.28
C PHE A 136 -5.63 3.40 11.13
N ALA A 137 -4.96 2.33 10.71
CA ALA A 137 -4.74 1.19 11.58
C ALA A 137 -3.76 1.59 12.71
N PRO A 138 -3.93 1.04 13.93
CA PRO A 138 -3.01 1.32 15.02
C PRO A 138 -1.56 0.96 14.66
N CYS A 139 -0.63 1.81 15.08
CA CYS A 139 0.80 1.54 14.97
C CYS A 139 1.18 0.31 15.80
N THR A 140 1.89 -0.63 15.21
CA THR A 140 2.42 -1.78 15.95
C THR A 140 3.43 -1.32 17.01
N PRO A 141 3.36 -1.80 18.26
CA PRO A 141 4.32 -1.43 19.29
C PRO A 141 5.75 -1.87 18.90
N PHE A 142 6.72 -1.06 19.25
CA PHE A 142 8.12 -1.32 18.93
C PHE A 142 9.06 -0.88 20.04
N VAL A 143 10.28 -1.41 20.03
CA VAL A 143 11.32 -1.05 20.99
C VAL A 143 12.42 -0.24 20.31
N VAL A 144 12.96 0.71 21.07
CA VAL A 144 14.07 1.59 20.67
C VAL A 144 15.14 1.56 21.73
N THR A 145 16.39 1.36 21.34
CA THR A 145 17.57 1.52 22.20
C THR A 145 18.10 2.92 22.13
N LEU A 146 18.53 3.47 23.25
CA LEU A 146 19.16 4.77 23.37
C LEU A 146 20.44 4.63 24.22
N PRO A 147 21.63 4.86 23.71
CA PRO A 147 21.93 5.23 22.33
C PRO A 147 21.83 4.02 21.37
N VAL A 148 21.84 4.32 20.08
CA VAL A 148 22.08 3.33 19.04
C VAL A 148 23.55 3.28 18.75
N GLN A 149 24.14 2.06 18.72
CA GLN A 149 25.52 1.85 18.29
C GLN A 149 25.55 1.57 16.79
N ASN A 150 26.40 2.29 16.05
CA ASN A 150 26.65 2.06 14.64
C ASN A 150 28.18 2.06 14.37
N ALA A 151 28.58 1.93 13.10
CA ALA A 151 29.99 1.93 12.71
C ALA A 151 30.73 3.25 13.03
N GLY A 152 30.00 4.36 13.21
CA GLY A 152 30.51 5.69 13.53
C GLY A 152 30.46 6.03 15.03
N GLY A 153 30.13 5.08 15.92
CA GLY A 153 30.02 5.30 17.36
C GLY A 153 28.58 5.25 17.88
N PHE A 154 28.29 6.06 18.89
CA PHE A 154 26.98 6.10 19.55
C PHE A 154 26.18 7.31 19.11
N VAL A 155 24.90 7.07 18.75
CA VAL A 155 23.92 8.08 18.36
C VAL A 155 22.92 8.24 19.50
N TYR A 156 22.84 9.44 20.05
CA TYR A 156 21.98 9.77 21.19
C TYR A 156 20.64 10.43 20.77
N ASP A 157 20.59 10.96 19.55
CA ASP A 157 19.34 11.48 18.96
C ASP A 157 18.86 10.48 17.92
N VAL A 158 17.96 9.58 18.33
CA VAL A 158 17.55 8.42 17.55
C VAL A 158 16.30 8.74 16.74
N ASN A 159 16.35 8.52 15.44
CA ASN A 159 15.19 8.51 14.58
C ASN A 159 14.69 7.07 14.37
N ALA A 160 13.53 6.74 14.95
CA ALA A 160 12.91 5.42 14.87
C ALA A 160 11.90 5.29 13.70
N SER A 161 11.69 6.34 12.91
CA SER A 161 10.71 6.43 11.82
C SER A 161 10.80 5.32 10.76
N PRO A 162 11.98 4.78 10.38
CA PRO A 162 12.05 3.70 9.39
C PRO A 162 11.31 2.42 9.76
N LYS A 163 10.88 2.27 11.02
CA LYS A 163 10.17 1.07 11.53
C LYS A 163 8.66 1.30 11.70
N THR A 164 8.15 2.47 11.36
CA THR A 164 6.82 2.94 11.79
C THR A 164 5.91 3.33 10.63
N GLU A 165 6.00 2.62 9.50
CA GLU A 165 4.98 2.76 8.46
C GLU A 165 3.65 2.21 8.97
N VAL A 166 2.62 3.04 8.94
CA VAL A 166 1.25 2.69 9.32
C VAL A 166 0.40 2.39 8.08
N THR A 167 -0.77 1.84 8.28
CA THR A 167 -1.71 1.54 7.20
C THR A 167 -2.90 2.49 7.31
N ARG A 168 -3.10 3.31 6.29
CA ARG A 168 -4.30 4.12 6.17
C ARG A 168 -5.49 3.25 5.76
N LEU A 169 -6.64 3.54 6.34
CA LEU A 169 -7.87 2.80 6.13
C LEU A 169 -8.84 3.62 5.29
N THR A 170 -9.67 2.93 4.53
CA THR A 170 -10.72 3.52 3.70
C THR A 170 -11.95 2.62 3.71
N SER A 171 -13.04 3.11 3.14
CA SER A 171 -14.22 2.30 2.87
C SER A 171 -14.31 1.99 1.39
N ILE A 172 -14.57 0.72 1.05
CA ILE A 172 -14.76 0.25 -0.32
C ILE A 172 -16.25 -0.03 -0.52
N THR A 173 -16.84 0.63 -1.51
CA THR A 173 -18.26 0.40 -1.88
C THR A 173 -18.33 -0.29 -3.24
N ILE A 174 -19.11 -1.36 -3.32
CA ILE A 174 -19.47 -2.03 -4.57
C ILE A 174 -20.93 -1.75 -4.86
N LYS A 175 -21.23 -1.25 -6.06
CA LYS A 175 -22.59 -0.94 -6.54
C LYS A 175 -22.90 -1.76 -7.77
N LYS A 176 -24.16 -2.23 -7.85
CA LYS A 176 -24.73 -2.85 -9.04
C LYS A 176 -25.65 -1.87 -9.75
N VAL A 177 -25.49 -1.78 -11.05
CA VAL A 177 -26.37 -1.01 -11.94
C VAL A 177 -26.93 -1.95 -13.02
N TRP A 178 -28.21 -1.81 -13.30
CA TRP A 178 -28.88 -2.50 -14.38
C TRP A 178 -29.18 -1.51 -15.50
N ASN A 179 -28.79 -1.86 -16.72
CA ASN A 179 -29.16 -1.15 -17.94
C ASN A 179 -29.97 -2.12 -18.81
N THR A 180 -31.28 -2.20 -18.51
CA THR A 180 -32.22 -3.13 -19.16
C THR A 180 -32.97 -2.42 -20.27
N ASP A 181 -33.29 -3.16 -21.34
CA ASP A 181 -34.36 -2.76 -22.29
C ASP A 181 -35.74 -3.16 -21.75
N ALA A 182 -36.79 -2.77 -22.49
CA ALA A 182 -38.17 -3.03 -22.09
C ALA A 182 -38.57 -4.51 -22.10
N SER A 183 -37.72 -5.40 -22.65
CA SER A 183 -38.01 -6.83 -22.81
C SER A 183 -37.15 -7.72 -21.89
N THR A 184 -36.19 -7.15 -21.19
CA THR A 184 -35.24 -7.91 -20.35
C THR A 184 -35.42 -7.52 -18.89
N GLU A 185 -35.77 -8.46 -18.07
CA GLU A 185 -35.96 -8.26 -16.63
C GLU A 185 -34.63 -8.44 -15.90
N ALA A 186 -34.34 -7.58 -14.93
CA ALA A 186 -33.15 -7.70 -14.09
C ALA A 186 -33.27 -8.97 -13.22
N ALA A 187 -32.15 -9.62 -12.94
CA ALA A 187 -32.11 -10.74 -12.00
C ALA A 187 -32.43 -10.27 -10.57
N ASP A 188 -32.99 -11.15 -9.74
CA ASP A 188 -33.34 -10.85 -8.33
C ASP A 188 -32.06 -10.54 -7.49
N HIS A 189 -30.94 -11.09 -7.85
CA HIS A 189 -29.66 -10.88 -7.17
C HIS A 189 -28.48 -11.17 -8.10
N VAL A 190 -27.33 -10.66 -7.72
CA VAL A 190 -26.02 -11.01 -8.30
C VAL A 190 -25.02 -11.26 -7.18
N THR A 191 -24.02 -12.07 -7.46
CA THR A 191 -22.90 -12.30 -6.55
C THR A 191 -21.66 -11.56 -7.06
N VAL A 192 -21.08 -10.70 -6.21
CA VAL A 192 -19.88 -9.94 -6.51
C VAL A 192 -18.75 -10.34 -5.59
N GLN A 193 -17.54 -10.30 -6.11
CA GLN A 193 -16.29 -10.51 -5.35
C GLN A 193 -15.47 -9.23 -5.35
N LEU A 194 -14.89 -8.91 -4.18
CA LEU A 194 -13.81 -7.96 -4.04
C LEU A 194 -12.50 -8.73 -4.00
N LEU A 195 -11.57 -8.35 -4.86
CA LEU A 195 -10.23 -8.93 -4.95
C LEU A 195 -9.18 -7.90 -4.56
N HIS A 196 -8.11 -8.36 -3.95
CA HIS A 196 -6.89 -7.60 -3.71
C HIS A 196 -5.69 -8.40 -4.23
N ASN A 197 -4.88 -7.81 -5.09
CA ASN A 197 -3.81 -8.52 -5.82
C ASN A 197 -4.33 -9.83 -6.48
N TYR A 198 -5.48 -9.76 -7.15
CA TYR A 198 -6.17 -10.89 -7.81
C TYR A 198 -6.62 -12.02 -6.87
N THR A 199 -6.49 -11.84 -5.56
CA THR A 199 -6.98 -12.81 -4.56
C THR A 199 -8.33 -12.33 -4.02
N VAL A 200 -9.34 -13.21 -4.02
CA VAL A 200 -10.67 -12.91 -3.47
C VAL A 200 -10.56 -12.73 -1.96
N ILE A 201 -10.96 -11.55 -1.47
CA ILE A 201 -10.93 -11.21 -0.04
C ILE A 201 -12.32 -11.05 0.57
N ARG A 202 -13.32 -10.74 -0.24
CA ARG A 202 -14.74 -10.63 0.17
C ARG A 202 -15.65 -11.12 -0.94
N THR A 203 -16.82 -11.61 -0.55
CA THR A 203 -17.92 -11.97 -1.48
C THR A 203 -19.21 -11.42 -0.90
N ALA A 204 -20.08 -10.87 -1.74
CA ALA A 204 -21.37 -10.36 -1.34
C ALA A 204 -22.44 -10.68 -2.39
N VAL A 205 -23.68 -10.83 -1.92
CA VAL A 205 -24.88 -10.89 -2.77
C VAL A 205 -25.52 -9.50 -2.78
N LEU A 206 -25.75 -8.96 -3.96
CA LEU A 206 -26.42 -7.67 -4.17
C LEU A 206 -27.83 -7.92 -4.71
N ASN A 207 -28.82 -7.29 -4.11
CA ASN A 207 -30.22 -7.40 -4.42
C ASN A 207 -30.99 -6.13 -4.01
N ALA A 208 -32.31 -6.13 -4.13
CA ALA A 208 -33.14 -4.99 -3.76
C ALA A 208 -33.07 -4.67 -2.25
N ASP A 209 -32.94 -5.66 -1.37
CA ASP A 209 -32.94 -5.48 0.08
C ASP A 209 -31.74 -4.65 0.56
N ASN A 210 -30.60 -4.75 -0.10
CA ASN A 210 -29.40 -3.97 0.20
C ASN A 210 -29.18 -2.79 -0.77
N ASN A 211 -30.22 -2.37 -1.49
CA ASN A 211 -30.15 -1.30 -2.49
C ASN A 211 -29.05 -1.52 -3.54
N TRP A 212 -28.79 -2.77 -3.90
CA TRP A 212 -27.82 -3.16 -4.89
C TRP A 212 -26.40 -2.66 -4.58
N GLN A 213 -26.05 -2.61 -3.29
CA GLN A 213 -24.73 -2.16 -2.87
C GLN A 213 -24.25 -2.85 -1.58
N VAL A 214 -22.93 -2.86 -1.40
CA VAL A 214 -22.26 -3.25 -0.16
C VAL A 214 -21.11 -2.31 0.10
N THR A 215 -20.87 -1.97 1.38
CA THR A 215 -19.72 -1.19 1.80
C THR A 215 -18.91 -1.97 2.83
N TYR A 216 -17.61 -2.08 2.61
CA TYR A 216 -16.64 -2.63 3.54
C TYR A 216 -15.84 -1.49 4.15
N THR A 217 -15.88 -1.35 5.46
CA THR A 217 -15.09 -0.36 6.21
C THR A 217 -13.72 -0.93 6.61
N ASP A 218 -12.83 -0.06 7.06
CA ASP A 218 -11.54 -0.42 7.62
C ASP A 218 -10.65 -1.24 6.66
N MET A 219 -10.80 -0.98 5.38
CA MET A 219 -9.98 -1.61 4.33
C MET A 219 -8.69 -0.83 4.13
N PRO A 220 -7.51 -1.49 4.03
CA PRO A 220 -6.26 -0.81 3.73
C PRO A 220 -6.34 0.02 2.44
N VAL A 221 -5.80 1.23 2.43
CA VAL A 221 -5.62 2.01 1.20
C VAL A 221 -4.69 1.26 0.26
N SER A 222 -5.13 1.02 -0.98
CA SER A 222 -4.36 0.29 -2.00
C SER A 222 -4.99 0.48 -3.38
N ASP A 223 -4.16 0.56 -4.42
CA ASP A 223 -4.61 0.59 -5.82
C ASP A 223 -4.86 -0.82 -6.41
N ALA A 224 -4.56 -1.87 -5.63
CA ALA A 224 -4.63 -3.26 -6.09
C ALA A 224 -6.02 -3.89 -5.95
N TYR A 225 -7.05 -3.11 -5.62
CA TYR A 225 -8.42 -3.60 -5.54
C TYR A 225 -9.07 -3.67 -6.93
N CYS A 226 -9.80 -4.75 -7.16
CA CYS A 226 -10.70 -4.91 -8.30
C CYS A 226 -11.93 -5.73 -7.89
N ILE A 227 -12.95 -5.73 -8.74
CA ILE A 227 -14.19 -6.49 -8.51
C ILE A 227 -14.46 -7.44 -9.66
N ALA A 228 -15.20 -8.50 -9.37
CA ALA A 228 -15.76 -9.42 -10.36
C ALA A 228 -17.19 -9.79 -9.99
N GLU A 229 -18.08 -9.89 -10.99
CA GLU A 229 -19.39 -10.52 -10.85
C GLU A 229 -19.25 -12.00 -11.20
N ILE A 230 -19.77 -12.88 -10.33
CA ILE A 230 -19.79 -14.31 -10.59
C ILE A 230 -21.11 -14.66 -11.26
N ASN A 231 -21.05 -15.46 -12.32
CA ASN A 231 -22.20 -15.96 -13.04
C ASN A 231 -23.12 -14.81 -13.53
N VAL A 232 -22.57 -13.94 -14.39
CA VAL A 232 -23.35 -12.89 -15.07
C VAL A 232 -24.64 -13.49 -15.61
N PRO A 233 -25.82 -12.93 -15.29
CA PRO A 233 -27.10 -13.48 -15.74
C PRO A 233 -27.18 -13.58 -17.26
N GLN A 234 -27.84 -14.64 -17.74
CA GLN A 234 -28.03 -14.86 -19.17
C GLN A 234 -28.77 -13.66 -19.81
N GLY A 235 -28.29 -13.23 -20.98
CA GLY A 235 -28.84 -12.08 -21.70
C GLY A 235 -28.21 -10.73 -21.25
N PHE A 236 -27.20 -10.76 -20.39
CA PHE A 236 -26.48 -9.56 -19.97
C PHE A 236 -24.98 -9.63 -20.27
N THR A 237 -24.39 -8.45 -20.43
CA THR A 237 -22.94 -8.25 -20.45
C THR A 237 -22.56 -7.35 -19.29
N ALA A 238 -21.62 -7.79 -18.44
CA ALA A 238 -21.10 -7.01 -17.33
C ALA A 238 -19.97 -6.10 -17.76
N THR A 239 -20.03 -4.85 -17.34
CA THR A 239 -18.94 -3.87 -17.45
C THR A 239 -18.59 -3.31 -16.08
N TYR A 240 -17.34 -2.91 -15.89
CA TYR A 240 -16.82 -2.47 -14.59
C TYR A 240 -16.26 -1.06 -14.71
N SER A 241 -16.56 -0.22 -13.73
CA SER A 241 -15.97 1.12 -13.58
C SER A 241 -15.58 1.38 -12.14
N GLN A 242 -14.63 2.30 -11.95
CA GLN A 242 -14.12 2.67 -10.64
C GLN A 242 -13.96 4.17 -10.55
N THR A 243 -14.34 4.74 -9.40
CA THR A 243 -14.08 6.13 -9.03
C THR A 243 -13.63 6.16 -7.57
N GLY A 244 -12.33 6.38 -7.33
CA GLY A 244 -11.73 6.19 -6.03
C GLY A 244 -11.93 4.75 -5.53
N TYR A 245 -12.53 4.58 -4.37
CA TYR A 245 -12.87 3.29 -3.77
C TYR A 245 -14.35 2.88 -3.97
N VAL A 246 -15.04 3.50 -4.92
CA VAL A 246 -16.38 3.09 -5.36
C VAL A 246 -16.27 2.31 -6.66
N PHE A 247 -16.60 1.04 -6.63
CA PHE A 247 -16.63 0.14 -7.76
C PHE A 247 -18.06 -0.06 -8.22
N THR A 248 -18.30 0.03 -9.53
CA THR A 248 -19.62 -0.18 -10.10
C THR A 248 -19.55 -1.31 -11.13
N VAL A 249 -20.42 -2.30 -10.99
CA VAL A 249 -20.67 -3.29 -12.01
C VAL A 249 -22.02 -2.99 -12.68
N THR A 250 -21.99 -2.78 -13.99
CA THR A 250 -23.18 -2.50 -14.81
C THR A 250 -23.46 -3.68 -15.70
N ASN A 251 -24.65 -4.29 -15.55
CA ASN A 251 -25.13 -5.30 -16.48
C ASN A 251 -26.05 -4.62 -17.50
N THR A 252 -25.62 -4.70 -18.76
CA THR A 252 -26.40 -4.20 -19.89
C THR A 252 -27.04 -5.37 -20.62
N SER A 253 -28.35 -5.29 -20.88
CA SER A 253 -29.06 -6.31 -21.68
C SER A 253 -28.44 -6.40 -23.07
N THR A 254 -28.11 -7.62 -23.48
CA THR A 254 -27.70 -7.88 -24.86
C THR A 254 -28.96 -7.99 -25.70
N LEU A 255 -29.15 -7.06 -26.61
CA LEU A 255 -30.21 -7.19 -27.61
C LEU A 255 -29.99 -8.55 -28.29
N ILE A 256 -30.97 -9.47 -28.10
CA ILE A 256 -31.02 -10.65 -28.95
C ILE A 256 -31.36 -10.10 -30.33
N GLN A 257 -30.36 -10.11 -31.23
CA GLN A 257 -30.56 -9.71 -32.60
C GLN A 257 -31.49 -10.73 -33.28
N THR A 258 -32.78 -10.70 -32.88
CA THR A 258 -33.86 -11.43 -33.54
C THR A 258 -34.13 -10.75 -34.86
N GLY A 259 -33.32 -11.07 -35.90
CA GLY A 259 -33.66 -10.51 -37.21
C GLY A 259 -32.54 -10.35 -38.21
N GLN A 260 -31.34 -10.83 -38.00
CA GLN A 260 -30.49 -11.08 -39.15
C GLN A 260 -30.97 -12.39 -39.83
N LEU A 261 -31.97 -12.25 -40.72
CA LEU A 261 -32.26 -13.27 -41.70
C LEU A 261 -31.03 -13.46 -42.56
N VAL A 262 -30.12 -14.34 -42.14
CA VAL A 262 -28.88 -14.62 -42.86
C VAL A 262 -29.19 -15.40 -44.17
N TRP A 263 -30.42 -15.90 -44.29
CA TRP A 263 -30.82 -16.69 -45.45
C TRP A 263 -30.95 -15.92 -46.78
N PRO A 264 -31.29 -14.60 -46.85
CA PRO A 264 -31.29 -13.91 -48.13
C PRO A 264 -29.94 -13.82 -48.80
N ILE A 265 -28.86 -13.78 -48.03
CA ILE A 265 -27.49 -13.59 -48.58
C ILE A 265 -27.05 -14.81 -49.45
N PRO A 266 -27.17 -16.07 -48.97
CA PRO A 266 -26.86 -17.23 -49.80
C PRO A 266 -27.77 -17.37 -51.01
N VAL A 267 -29.06 -17.04 -50.87
CA VAL A 267 -30.04 -17.13 -51.98
C VAL A 267 -29.74 -16.08 -53.04
N LEU A 268 -29.45 -14.84 -52.65
CA LEU A 268 -29.06 -13.78 -53.60
C LEU A 268 -27.73 -14.09 -54.29
N ALA A 269 -26.77 -14.62 -53.56
CA ALA A 269 -25.47 -15.03 -54.14
C ALA A 269 -25.64 -16.18 -55.13
N ALA A 270 -26.44 -17.21 -54.78
CA ALA A 270 -26.74 -18.31 -55.70
C ALA A 270 -27.49 -17.84 -56.94
N GLY A 271 -28.52 -16.96 -56.78
CA GLY A 271 -29.24 -16.35 -57.87
C GLY A 271 -28.33 -15.51 -58.81
N GLY A 272 -27.44 -14.74 -58.26
CA GLY A 272 -26.46 -13.95 -58.99
C GLY A 272 -25.50 -14.81 -59.80
N MET A 273 -24.98 -15.90 -59.24
CA MET A 273 -24.12 -16.87 -59.95
C MET A 273 -24.87 -17.57 -61.08
N LEU A 274 -26.14 -17.90 -60.89
CA LEU A 274 -26.96 -18.55 -61.91
C LEU A 274 -27.20 -17.61 -63.10
N LEU A 275 -27.46 -16.33 -62.86
CA LEU A 275 -27.61 -15.32 -63.90
C LEU A 275 -26.32 -15.08 -64.69
N ILE A 276 -25.16 -15.09 -64.03
CA ILE A 276 -23.85 -14.99 -64.67
C ILE A 276 -23.60 -16.24 -65.59
N ALA A 277 -23.91 -17.45 -65.07
CA ALA A 277 -23.76 -18.66 -65.84
C ALA A 277 -24.66 -18.71 -67.08
N VAL A 278 -25.92 -18.31 -66.95
CA VAL A 278 -26.85 -18.20 -68.07
C VAL A 278 -26.39 -17.14 -69.04
N GLY A 279 -25.97 -15.96 -68.58
CA GLY A 279 -25.46 -14.88 -69.41
C GLY A 279 -24.24 -15.25 -70.23
N THR A 280 -23.29 -15.96 -69.60
CA THR A 280 -22.07 -16.47 -70.28
C THR A 280 -22.40 -17.55 -71.34
N ALA A 281 -23.33 -18.47 -71.06
CA ALA A 281 -23.78 -19.49 -71.93
C ALA A 281 -24.45 -18.90 -73.19
N LEU A 282 -25.33 -17.90 -73.04
CA LEU A 282 -25.97 -17.14 -74.09
C LEU A 282 -24.96 -16.39 -75.00
N LEU A 283 -23.98 -15.76 -74.38
CA LEU A 283 -22.90 -15.06 -75.11
C LEU A 283 -22.05 -16.07 -75.95
N GLN A 284 -21.75 -17.21 -75.38
CA GLN A 284 -21.02 -18.28 -76.12
C GLN A 284 -21.82 -18.86 -77.31
N LYS A 285 -23.16 -19.04 -77.08
CA LYS A 285 -24.06 -19.48 -78.15
C LYS A 285 -24.12 -18.45 -79.31
N LYS A 286 -24.22 -17.20 -78.99
CA LYS A 286 -24.25 -16.06 -79.97
C LYS A 286 -22.94 -15.99 -80.74
N ARG A 287 -21.80 -16.26 -80.13
CA ARG A 287 -20.49 -16.27 -80.78
C ARG A 287 -20.37 -17.47 -81.75
N LYS A 288 -20.94 -18.66 -81.44
CA LYS A 288 -20.95 -19.83 -82.31
C LYS A 288 -21.92 -19.72 -83.48
N THR A 289 -22.92 -18.83 -83.42
CA THR A 289 -23.89 -18.64 -84.50
C THR A 289 -23.43 -17.57 -85.53
N ASN A 290 -22.46 -16.78 -85.16
CA ASN A 290 -21.89 -15.66 -85.97
C ASN A 290 -20.47 -15.98 -86.52
N ALA A 291 -19.99 -17.24 -86.39
CA ALA A 291 -18.80 -17.77 -86.97
C ALA A 291 -19.19 -18.87 -88.03
#